data_812248591d7309540062c19d8423ed30
#
_entry.id   812248591d7309540062c19d8423ed30
#
_cell.length_a   1.000
_cell.length_b   1.000
_cell.length_c   1.000
_cell.angle_alpha   90.00
_cell.angle_beta   90.00
_cell.angle_gamma   90.00
#
_symmetry.space_group_name_H-M   'P 1'
#
loop_
_entity.id
_entity.type
_entity.pdbx_description
1 polymer ?
#
loop_
_entity_poly.entity_id
_entity_poly.type
_entity_poly.pdbx_seq_one_letter_code
_entity_poly.pdbx_strand_id
1 'polypeptide(L)'
;MMTKLVTFKSGSKNGGETEYFADGTPKSYKQYKNDVQDGLEYNYDENGFVKSVFSYKYGIKNGESLKFSNGSLTEKETYTNDRLEGDASAFYANGKVKSSGKFKNDYRDGKWSWYYPDGELKLIETYVNGKVIGDIKGYFPDGSVERNLSLVNGNGDFVQYYDNGILKAKGQFSDYSAAGEWFFYDKNGNLTTTNYFSSNY
;
A
#
# COMPACT_ATOMS: atom_id res chain seq x y z
N MET A 1 -6.27 13.20 -38.18
CA MET A 1 -5.81 12.01 -37.44
C MET A 1 -6.93 11.57 -36.51
N MET A 2 -7.24 10.26 -36.43
CA MET A 2 -8.31 9.77 -35.55
C MET A 2 -7.86 9.88 -34.11
N THR A 3 -8.61 10.63 -33.29
CA THR A 3 -8.29 10.84 -31.88
C THR A 3 -9.16 10.00 -30.96
N LYS A 4 -10.28 9.48 -31.49
CA LYS A 4 -11.25 8.70 -30.72
C LYS A 4 -12.09 7.79 -31.61
N LEU A 5 -12.31 6.56 -31.15
CA LEU A 5 -13.22 5.56 -31.72
C LEU A 5 -14.23 5.15 -30.65
N VAL A 6 -15.53 5.15 -30.99
CA VAL A 6 -16.60 4.80 -30.05
C VAL A 6 -17.58 3.85 -30.73
N THR A 7 -18.00 2.81 -29.99
CA THR A 7 -19.02 1.87 -30.46
C THR A 7 -20.40 2.28 -29.91
N PHE A 8 -21.36 2.40 -30.83
CA PHE A 8 -22.76 2.73 -30.53
C PHE A 8 -23.69 1.57 -30.87
N LYS A 9 -24.76 1.41 -30.12
CA LYS A 9 -25.89 0.54 -30.40
C LYS A 9 -27.18 1.28 -30.11
N SER A 10 -28.07 1.41 -31.09
CA SER A 10 -29.35 2.12 -30.94
C SER A 10 -29.21 3.54 -30.39
N GLY A 11 -28.17 4.29 -30.83
CA GLY A 11 -27.93 5.67 -30.41
C GLY A 11 -27.17 5.88 -29.12
N SER A 12 -26.99 4.84 -28.27
CA SER A 12 -26.25 4.92 -27.01
C SER A 12 -24.87 4.29 -27.16
N LYS A 13 -23.88 4.78 -26.37
CA LYS A 13 -22.58 4.13 -26.24
C LYS A 13 -22.78 2.72 -25.68
N ASN A 14 -22.34 1.72 -26.41
CA ASN A 14 -22.51 0.33 -26.00
C ASN A 14 -21.39 -0.52 -26.63
N GLY A 15 -20.37 -0.83 -25.84
CA GLY A 15 -19.13 -1.45 -26.28
C GLY A 15 -17.91 -0.60 -25.95
N GLY A 16 -16.87 -0.68 -26.80
CA GLY A 16 -15.59 -0.01 -26.56
C GLY A 16 -15.57 1.47 -26.98
N GLU A 17 -14.86 2.26 -26.19
CA GLU A 17 -14.38 3.60 -26.54
C GLU A 17 -12.86 3.58 -26.45
N THR A 18 -12.16 3.90 -27.52
CA THR A 18 -10.70 4.03 -27.55
C THR A 18 -10.32 5.47 -27.85
N GLU A 19 -9.49 6.06 -27.01
CA GLU A 19 -8.80 7.33 -27.29
C GLU A 19 -7.36 7.03 -27.71
N TYR A 20 -6.81 7.89 -28.58
CA TYR A 20 -5.48 7.72 -29.15
C TYR A 20 -4.59 8.93 -28.84
N PHE A 21 -3.30 8.69 -28.71
CA PHE A 21 -2.28 9.73 -28.76
C PHE A 21 -2.15 10.33 -30.16
N ALA A 22 -1.41 11.42 -30.29
CA ALA A 22 -1.22 12.12 -31.54
C ALA A 22 -0.53 11.28 -32.63
N ASP A 23 0.29 10.31 -32.23
CA ASP A 23 0.97 9.36 -33.13
C ASP A 23 0.08 8.19 -33.58
N GLY A 24 -1.13 8.07 -32.98
CA GLY A 24 -2.09 7.00 -33.29
C GLY A 24 -1.99 5.78 -32.37
N THR A 25 -1.11 5.78 -31.40
CA THR A 25 -1.07 4.72 -30.37
C THR A 25 -2.26 4.86 -29.41
N PRO A 26 -2.83 3.75 -28.88
CA PRO A 26 -3.91 3.81 -27.91
C PRO A 26 -3.46 4.54 -26.63
N LYS A 27 -4.29 5.49 -26.16
CA LYS A 27 -4.11 6.20 -24.89
C LYS A 27 -4.97 5.62 -23.79
N SER A 28 -6.23 5.29 -24.13
CA SER A 28 -7.14 4.61 -23.22
C SER A 28 -8.16 3.76 -23.97
N TYR A 29 -8.63 2.71 -23.30
CA TYR A 29 -9.78 1.92 -23.74
C TYR A 29 -10.76 1.80 -22.58
N LYS A 30 -12.05 2.07 -22.83
CA LYS A 30 -13.14 2.03 -21.84
C LYS A 30 -14.31 1.23 -22.39
N GLN A 31 -14.98 0.50 -21.53
CA GLN A 31 -16.20 -0.24 -21.87
C GLN A 31 -17.44 0.49 -21.36
N TYR A 32 -18.46 0.53 -22.22
CA TYR A 32 -19.74 1.20 -21.94
C TYR A 32 -20.92 0.27 -22.16
N LYS A 33 -21.96 0.48 -21.36
CA LYS A 33 -23.26 -0.14 -21.50
C LYS A 33 -24.34 0.92 -21.33
N ASN A 34 -25.12 1.21 -22.39
CA ASN A 34 -26.17 2.23 -22.41
C ASN A 34 -25.67 3.58 -21.86
N ASP A 35 -24.62 4.15 -22.45
CA ASP A 35 -23.96 5.41 -22.12
C ASP A 35 -23.23 5.46 -20.76
N VAL A 36 -23.34 4.41 -19.94
CA VAL A 36 -22.68 4.31 -18.63
C VAL A 36 -21.43 3.45 -18.76
N GLN A 37 -20.32 3.85 -18.16
CA GLN A 37 -19.10 3.04 -18.11
C GLN A 37 -19.35 1.78 -17.27
N ASP A 38 -19.20 0.61 -17.91
CA ASP A 38 -19.46 -0.68 -17.30
C ASP A 38 -18.51 -1.72 -17.90
N GLY A 39 -17.59 -2.23 -17.12
CA GLY A 39 -16.51 -3.12 -17.54
C GLY A 39 -15.12 -2.53 -17.29
N LEU A 40 -14.15 -2.93 -18.10
CA LEU A 40 -12.74 -2.57 -17.89
C LEU A 40 -12.39 -1.22 -18.53
N GLU A 41 -11.51 -0.49 -17.87
CA GLU A 41 -10.77 0.64 -18.39
C GLU A 41 -9.29 0.30 -18.40
N TYR A 42 -8.64 0.43 -19.56
CA TYR A 42 -7.20 0.34 -19.73
C TYR A 42 -6.65 1.73 -20.03
N ASN A 43 -5.57 2.11 -19.35
CA ASN A 43 -4.79 3.29 -19.68
C ASN A 43 -3.39 2.85 -20.11
N TYR A 44 -2.86 3.49 -21.16
CA TYR A 44 -1.57 3.15 -21.75
C TYR A 44 -0.60 4.34 -21.65
N ASP A 45 0.68 4.07 -21.69
CA ASP A 45 1.70 5.08 -21.89
C ASP A 45 1.95 5.34 -23.38
N GLU A 46 2.82 6.31 -23.69
CA GLU A 46 3.17 6.69 -25.05
C GLU A 46 3.93 5.59 -25.82
N ASN A 47 4.47 4.59 -25.13
CA ASN A 47 5.13 3.43 -25.72
C ASN A 47 4.14 2.25 -25.97
N GLY A 48 2.87 2.43 -25.60
CA GLY A 48 1.82 1.41 -25.74
C GLY A 48 1.76 0.38 -24.60
N PHE A 49 2.54 0.55 -23.54
CA PHE A 49 2.43 -0.33 -22.38
C PHE A 49 1.22 0.05 -21.51
N VAL A 50 0.54 -0.96 -20.98
CA VAL A 50 -0.54 -0.75 -20.01
C VAL A 50 0.05 -0.10 -18.75
N LYS A 51 -0.50 1.04 -18.34
CA LYS A 51 -0.20 1.73 -17.07
C LYS A 51 -1.14 1.33 -15.96
N SER A 52 -2.42 1.17 -16.30
CA SER A 52 -3.43 0.77 -15.30
C SER A 52 -4.62 0.07 -15.96
N VAL A 53 -5.24 -0.80 -15.17
CA VAL A 53 -6.53 -1.42 -15.46
C VAL A 53 -7.44 -1.15 -14.29
N PHE A 54 -8.66 -0.64 -14.54
CA PHE A 54 -9.69 -0.42 -13.55
C PHE A 54 -10.96 -1.15 -13.95
N SER A 55 -11.66 -1.71 -12.97
CA SER A 55 -13.00 -2.27 -13.16
C SER A 55 -14.06 -1.26 -12.77
N TYR A 56 -15.04 -1.06 -13.65
CA TYR A 56 -16.17 -0.15 -13.45
C TYR A 56 -17.48 -0.92 -13.49
N LYS A 57 -18.43 -0.51 -12.66
CA LYS A 57 -19.81 -0.95 -12.68
C LYS A 57 -20.74 0.23 -12.45
N TYR A 58 -21.68 0.44 -13.38
CA TYR A 58 -22.61 1.59 -13.30
C TYR A 58 -21.90 2.95 -13.17
N GLY A 59 -20.77 3.15 -13.85
CA GLY A 59 -20.00 4.39 -13.87
C GLY A 59 -19.07 4.64 -12.70
N ILE A 60 -19.01 3.75 -11.71
CA ILE A 60 -18.16 3.85 -10.53
C ILE A 60 -17.13 2.71 -10.49
N LYS A 61 -15.96 2.95 -9.90
CA LYS A 61 -14.95 1.90 -9.70
C LYS A 61 -15.48 0.83 -8.76
N ASN A 62 -15.50 -0.40 -9.23
CA ASN A 62 -15.99 -1.54 -8.47
C ASN A 62 -15.30 -2.82 -8.98
N GLY A 63 -14.47 -3.40 -8.14
CA GLY A 63 -13.66 -4.57 -8.47
C GLY A 63 -12.16 -4.30 -8.42
N GLU A 64 -11.40 -5.16 -9.08
CA GLU A 64 -9.94 -5.12 -9.08
C GLU A 64 -9.38 -3.95 -9.89
N SER A 65 -8.30 -3.36 -9.37
CA SER A 65 -7.47 -2.36 -10.02
C SER A 65 -6.03 -2.84 -10.05
N LEU A 66 -5.39 -2.69 -11.20
CA LEU A 66 -3.98 -3.02 -11.43
C LEU A 66 -3.23 -1.79 -11.91
N LYS A 67 -2.02 -1.55 -11.40
CA LYS A 67 -1.12 -0.52 -11.90
C LYS A 67 0.21 -1.16 -12.32
N PHE A 68 0.78 -0.63 -13.39
CA PHE A 68 2.01 -1.15 -13.98
C PHE A 68 3.03 -0.03 -14.17
N SER A 69 4.29 -0.39 -14.12
CA SER A 69 5.41 0.47 -14.50
C SER A 69 6.38 -0.34 -15.35
N ASN A 70 6.70 0.16 -16.56
CA ASN A 70 7.56 -0.51 -17.53
C ASN A 70 7.14 -1.99 -17.77
N GLY A 71 5.82 -2.22 -17.91
CA GLY A 71 5.24 -3.54 -18.15
C GLY A 71 5.19 -4.47 -16.93
N SER A 72 5.75 -4.08 -15.78
CA SER A 72 5.71 -4.87 -14.54
C SER A 72 4.58 -4.40 -13.63
N LEU A 73 3.83 -5.33 -13.04
CA LEU A 73 2.80 -5.04 -12.05
C LEU A 73 3.44 -4.40 -10.82
N THR A 74 2.95 -3.22 -10.40
CA THR A 74 3.43 -2.50 -9.22
C THR A 74 2.43 -2.46 -8.09
N GLU A 75 1.13 -2.43 -8.42
CA GLU A 75 0.07 -2.39 -7.40
C GLU A 75 -1.14 -3.19 -7.88
N LYS A 76 -1.77 -3.86 -6.93
CA LYS A 76 -3.06 -4.54 -7.06
C LYS A 76 -3.94 -4.12 -5.88
N GLU A 77 -5.12 -3.59 -6.17
CA GLU A 77 -6.03 -3.03 -5.19
C GLU A 77 -7.47 -3.43 -5.51
N THR A 78 -8.35 -3.39 -4.53
CA THR A 78 -9.79 -3.63 -4.74
C THR A 78 -10.58 -2.37 -4.41
N TYR A 79 -11.53 -2.04 -5.29
CA TYR A 79 -12.45 -0.92 -5.11
C TYR A 79 -13.88 -1.43 -4.89
N THR A 80 -14.61 -0.75 -4.03
CA THR A 80 -16.06 -0.89 -3.87
C THR A 80 -16.68 0.51 -3.81
N ASN A 81 -17.54 0.84 -4.78
CA ASN A 81 -18.19 2.14 -4.86
C ASN A 81 -17.20 3.32 -4.80
N ASP A 82 -16.19 3.32 -5.70
CA ASP A 82 -15.10 4.30 -5.82
C ASP A 82 -14.12 4.38 -4.64
N ARG A 83 -14.27 3.58 -3.60
CA ARG A 83 -13.38 3.55 -2.44
C ARG A 83 -12.51 2.31 -2.46
N LEU A 84 -11.28 2.46 -1.96
CA LEU A 84 -10.41 1.32 -1.66
C LEU A 84 -11.04 0.50 -0.53
N GLU A 85 -11.36 -0.76 -0.84
CA GLU A 85 -12.06 -1.67 0.08
C GLU A 85 -11.61 -3.11 -0.19
N GLY A 86 -10.97 -3.75 0.77
CA GLY A 86 -10.48 -5.13 0.63
C GLY A 86 -8.98 -5.23 0.42
N ASP A 87 -8.54 -6.32 -0.19
CA ASP A 87 -7.12 -6.67 -0.31
C ASP A 87 -6.34 -5.70 -1.20
N ALA A 88 -5.13 -5.38 -0.77
CA ALA A 88 -4.17 -4.59 -1.53
C ALA A 88 -2.76 -5.17 -1.43
N SER A 89 -2.01 -5.08 -2.54
CA SER A 89 -0.61 -5.50 -2.61
C SER A 89 0.18 -4.55 -3.49
N ALA A 90 1.40 -4.24 -3.07
CA ALA A 90 2.42 -3.62 -3.91
C ALA A 90 3.51 -4.64 -4.23
N PHE A 91 4.19 -4.44 -5.35
CA PHE A 91 5.20 -5.37 -5.86
C PHE A 91 6.51 -4.66 -6.18
N TYR A 92 7.60 -5.37 -6.03
CA TYR A 92 8.91 -4.99 -6.55
C TYR A 92 8.99 -5.26 -8.05
N ALA A 93 9.97 -4.67 -8.72
CA ALA A 93 10.23 -4.91 -10.14
C ALA A 93 10.54 -6.38 -10.48
N ASN A 94 11.02 -7.16 -9.52
CA ASN A 94 11.25 -8.61 -9.67
C ASN A 94 9.97 -9.46 -9.49
N GLY A 95 8.79 -8.82 -9.34
CA GLY A 95 7.49 -9.47 -9.18
C GLY A 95 7.17 -9.95 -7.76
N LYS A 96 8.12 -9.89 -6.82
CA LYS A 96 7.86 -10.26 -5.42
C LYS A 96 7.03 -9.19 -4.72
N VAL A 97 6.22 -9.61 -3.77
CA VAL A 97 5.40 -8.71 -2.95
C VAL A 97 6.30 -7.79 -2.14
N LYS A 98 6.05 -6.48 -2.23
CA LYS A 98 6.70 -5.43 -1.45
C LYS A 98 5.92 -5.11 -0.17
N SER A 99 4.59 -5.08 -0.28
CA SER A 99 3.69 -4.93 0.86
C SER A 99 2.33 -5.53 0.57
N SER A 100 1.62 -5.96 1.63
CA SER A 100 0.24 -6.46 1.52
C SER A 100 -0.56 -6.14 2.77
N GLY A 101 -1.85 -5.96 2.60
CA GLY A 101 -2.79 -5.66 3.68
C GLY A 101 -4.19 -5.43 3.13
N LYS A 102 -5.01 -4.77 3.92
CA LYS A 102 -6.38 -4.41 3.53
C LYS A 102 -6.63 -2.92 3.69
N PHE A 103 -7.46 -2.41 2.80
CA PHE A 103 -8.09 -1.10 2.96
C PHE A 103 -9.54 -1.27 3.42
N LYS A 104 -10.00 -0.28 4.17
CA LYS A 104 -11.40 -0.09 4.55
C LYS A 104 -11.73 1.39 4.44
N ASN A 105 -12.68 1.74 3.58
CA ASN A 105 -13.04 3.13 3.32
C ASN A 105 -11.83 4.04 3.01
N ASP A 106 -10.95 3.64 2.10
CA ASP A 106 -9.72 4.33 1.68
C ASP A 106 -8.57 4.37 2.70
N TYR A 107 -8.76 3.81 3.89
CA TYR A 107 -7.75 3.77 4.95
C TYR A 107 -7.18 2.35 5.11
N ARG A 108 -5.88 2.25 5.41
CA ARG A 108 -5.31 0.97 5.84
C ARG A 108 -6.02 0.48 7.09
N ASP A 109 -6.39 -0.81 7.10
CA ASP A 109 -7.11 -1.45 8.19
C ASP A 109 -6.56 -2.84 8.46
N GLY A 110 -6.46 -3.22 9.74
CA GLY A 110 -5.89 -4.50 10.15
C GLY A 110 -4.38 -4.60 9.93
N LYS A 111 -3.91 -5.82 9.79
CA LYS A 111 -2.49 -6.16 9.66
C LYS A 111 -1.98 -5.81 8.27
N TRP A 112 -0.87 -5.06 8.23
CA TRP A 112 -0.07 -4.81 7.04
C TRP A 112 1.30 -5.43 7.19
N SER A 113 1.81 -6.01 6.11
CA SER A 113 3.13 -6.64 6.05
C SER A 113 3.95 -6.01 4.94
N TRP A 114 5.21 -5.77 5.20
CA TRP A 114 6.20 -5.31 4.22
C TRP A 114 7.30 -6.36 4.14
N TYR A 115 7.87 -6.50 2.97
CA TYR A 115 8.87 -7.51 2.67
C TYR A 115 10.11 -6.87 2.07
N TYR A 116 11.23 -7.53 2.17
CA TYR A 116 12.44 -7.23 1.44
C TYR A 116 12.33 -7.70 -0.02
N PRO A 117 13.22 -7.22 -0.96
CA PRO A 117 13.18 -7.66 -2.35
C PRO A 117 13.43 -9.16 -2.58
N ASP A 118 14.03 -9.85 -1.63
CA ASP A 118 14.22 -11.31 -1.62
C ASP A 118 12.95 -12.07 -1.16
N GLY A 119 11.97 -11.35 -0.60
CA GLY A 119 10.70 -11.87 -0.11
C GLY A 119 10.64 -12.13 1.39
N GLU A 120 11.76 -11.93 2.11
CA GLU A 120 11.77 -12.05 3.57
C GLU A 120 10.95 -10.93 4.22
N LEU A 121 10.33 -11.25 5.35
CA LEU A 121 9.49 -10.33 6.10
C LEU A 121 10.34 -9.20 6.70
N LYS A 122 9.97 -7.95 6.42
CA LYS A 122 10.66 -6.75 6.91
C LYS A 122 9.95 -6.07 8.06
N LEU A 123 8.62 -5.95 7.97
CA LEU A 123 7.85 -5.17 8.94
C LEU A 123 6.40 -5.65 8.97
N ILE A 124 5.84 -5.68 10.15
CA ILE A 124 4.40 -5.84 10.39
C ILE A 124 3.93 -4.65 11.21
N GLU A 125 2.82 -4.07 10.79
CA GLU A 125 2.10 -3.03 11.55
C GLU A 125 0.61 -3.33 11.55
N THR A 126 -0.08 -2.90 12.61
CA THR A 126 -1.53 -3.01 12.70
C THR A 126 -2.17 -1.63 12.65
N TYR A 127 -3.14 -1.47 11.74
CA TYR A 127 -3.82 -0.22 11.47
C TYR A 127 -5.30 -0.27 11.86
N VAL A 128 -5.82 0.85 12.33
CA VAL A 128 -7.26 1.13 12.39
C VAL A 128 -7.49 2.52 11.83
N ASN A 129 -8.36 2.62 10.82
CA ASN A 129 -8.67 3.87 10.14
C ASN A 129 -7.41 4.64 9.71
N GLY A 130 -6.42 3.96 9.15
CA GLY A 130 -5.18 4.53 8.65
C GLY A 130 -4.13 4.90 9.70
N LYS A 131 -4.43 4.74 10.98
CA LYS A 131 -3.48 5.00 12.08
C LYS A 131 -2.88 3.69 12.57
N VAL A 132 -1.57 3.67 12.83
CA VAL A 132 -0.91 2.54 13.49
C VAL A 132 -1.32 2.55 14.95
N ILE A 133 -1.97 1.47 15.41
CA ILE A 133 -2.52 1.38 16.78
C ILE A 133 -2.17 0.08 17.48
N GLY A 134 -1.51 -0.83 16.78
CA GLY A 134 -1.24 -2.16 17.32
C GLY A 134 0.25 -2.48 17.30
N ASP A 135 0.50 -3.78 17.27
CA ASP A 135 1.85 -4.31 17.24
C ASP A 135 2.65 -3.81 16.04
N ILE A 136 3.89 -3.42 16.29
CA ILE A 136 4.90 -3.16 15.28
C ILE A 136 6.02 -4.18 15.48
N LYS A 137 6.32 -4.99 14.46
CA LYS A 137 7.45 -5.93 14.46
C LYS A 137 8.29 -5.71 13.23
N GLY A 138 9.54 -5.27 13.43
CA GLY A 138 10.53 -5.13 12.37
C GLY A 138 11.57 -6.25 12.45
N TYR A 139 12.08 -6.64 11.29
CA TYR A 139 13.06 -7.70 11.14
C TYR A 139 14.20 -7.24 10.26
N PHE A 140 15.40 -7.73 10.52
CA PHE A 140 16.54 -7.63 9.61
C PHE A 140 16.39 -8.63 8.44
N PRO A 141 17.18 -8.49 7.37
CA PRO A 141 17.12 -9.43 6.24
C PRO A 141 17.42 -10.88 6.59
N ASP A 142 18.13 -11.15 7.68
CA ASP A 142 18.41 -12.51 8.18
C ASP A 142 17.26 -13.09 9.03
N GLY A 143 16.15 -12.34 9.18
CA GLY A 143 14.97 -12.72 9.96
C GLY A 143 15.07 -12.43 11.46
N SER A 144 16.22 -11.95 11.95
CA SER A 144 16.35 -11.53 13.34
C SER A 144 15.52 -10.27 13.63
N VAL A 145 15.08 -10.12 14.88
CA VAL A 145 14.22 -8.99 15.27
C VAL A 145 15.01 -7.70 15.30
N GLU A 146 14.57 -6.70 14.54
CA GLU A 146 15.08 -5.33 14.59
C GLU A 146 14.36 -4.51 15.66
N ARG A 147 13.01 -4.59 15.69
CA ARG A 147 12.19 -3.85 16.66
C ARG A 147 10.92 -4.61 17.01
N ASN A 148 10.45 -4.37 18.22
CA ASN A 148 9.16 -4.85 18.68
C ASN A 148 8.48 -3.78 19.55
N LEU A 149 7.22 -3.52 19.25
CA LEU A 149 6.29 -2.73 20.06
C LEU A 149 4.98 -3.50 20.07
N SER A 150 4.50 -3.86 21.26
CA SER A 150 3.18 -4.48 21.40
C SER A 150 2.32 -3.57 22.24
N LEU A 151 1.24 -3.06 21.64
CA LEU A 151 0.34 -2.10 22.29
C LEU A 151 -0.98 -2.75 22.69
N VAL A 152 -1.34 -2.56 23.96
CA VAL A 152 -2.68 -2.86 24.47
C VAL A 152 -3.32 -1.54 24.91
N ASN A 153 -4.35 -1.12 24.20
CA ASN A 153 -5.03 0.17 24.43
C ASN A 153 -4.05 1.37 24.49
N GLY A 154 -3.09 1.40 23.56
CA GLY A 154 -2.11 2.48 23.47
C GLY A 154 -0.92 2.38 24.42
N ASN A 155 -0.86 1.35 25.26
CA ASN A 155 0.20 1.17 26.25
C ASN A 155 1.03 -0.08 25.92
N GLY A 156 2.36 0.01 26.07
CA GLY A 156 3.22 -1.13 25.82
C GLY A 156 4.70 -0.81 25.83
N ASP A 157 5.51 -1.86 25.80
CA ASP A 157 6.97 -1.76 25.81
C ASP A 157 7.53 -1.76 24.38
N PHE A 158 8.50 -0.89 24.15
CA PHE A 158 9.26 -0.81 22.91
C PHE A 158 10.68 -1.31 23.14
N VAL A 159 11.16 -2.12 22.20
CA VAL A 159 12.57 -2.51 22.09
C VAL A 159 13.02 -2.42 20.64
N GLN A 160 14.28 -2.00 20.46
CA GLN A 160 14.96 -2.01 19.15
C GLN A 160 16.37 -2.55 19.32
N TYR A 161 16.83 -3.32 18.35
CA TYR A 161 18.15 -3.94 18.34
C TYR A 161 18.99 -3.44 17.17
N TYR A 162 20.29 -3.54 17.28
CA TYR A 162 21.22 -3.49 16.17
C TYR A 162 21.24 -4.82 15.40
N ASP A 163 21.85 -4.80 14.22
CA ASP A 163 22.07 -5.97 13.36
C ASP A 163 22.93 -7.08 14.00
N ASN A 164 23.71 -6.76 15.02
CA ASN A 164 24.49 -7.72 15.83
C ASN A 164 23.72 -8.26 17.06
N GLY A 165 22.42 -7.96 17.19
CA GLY A 165 21.56 -8.42 18.29
C GLY A 165 21.68 -7.62 19.59
N ILE A 166 22.57 -6.61 19.64
CA ILE A 166 22.71 -5.74 20.82
C ILE A 166 21.53 -4.75 20.88
N LEU A 167 20.99 -4.55 22.08
CA LEU A 167 19.92 -3.59 22.33
C LEU A 167 20.36 -2.18 21.94
N LYS A 168 19.55 -1.53 21.08
CA LYS A 168 19.79 -0.16 20.59
C LYS A 168 18.96 0.85 21.36
N ALA A 169 17.69 0.54 21.63
CA ALA A 169 16.80 1.40 22.38
C ALA A 169 15.72 0.56 23.10
N LYS A 170 15.27 1.06 24.25
CA LYS A 170 14.06 0.59 24.93
C LYS A 170 13.33 1.73 25.61
N GLY A 171 12.03 1.60 25.75
CA GLY A 171 11.18 2.58 26.42
C GLY A 171 9.74 2.10 26.45
N GLN A 172 8.85 2.97 26.85
CA GLN A 172 7.43 2.66 26.97
C GLN A 172 6.58 3.62 26.14
N PHE A 173 5.45 3.14 25.70
CA PHE A 173 4.37 3.93 25.14
C PHE A 173 3.22 3.99 26.13
N SER A 174 2.61 5.16 26.23
CA SER A 174 1.36 5.40 26.92
C SER A 174 0.48 6.27 26.03
N ASP A 175 -0.78 5.88 25.89
CA ASP A 175 -1.75 6.54 25.03
C ASP A 175 -1.22 6.82 23.58
N TYR A 176 -0.62 5.76 22.98
CA TYR A 176 -0.02 5.76 21.64
C TYR A 176 1.17 6.73 21.45
N SER A 177 1.75 7.25 22.54
CA SER A 177 2.90 8.17 22.52
C SER A 177 4.02 7.64 23.38
N ALA A 178 5.27 7.99 23.01
CA ALA A 178 6.43 7.68 23.85
C ALA A 178 6.26 8.33 25.23
N ALA A 179 6.50 7.59 26.30
CA ALA A 179 6.30 8.03 27.68
C ALA A 179 7.39 7.50 28.60
N GLY A 180 7.65 8.23 29.71
CA GLY A 180 8.63 7.83 30.73
C GLY A 180 10.07 7.86 30.23
N GLU A 181 10.90 7.04 30.85
CA GLU A 181 12.32 6.97 30.53
C GLU A 181 12.59 6.10 29.29
N TRP A 182 13.42 6.62 28.39
CA TRP A 182 13.93 5.92 27.22
C TRP A 182 15.44 5.83 27.29
N PHE A 183 15.95 4.62 27.05
CA PHE A 183 17.36 4.29 27.12
C PHE A 183 17.89 3.99 25.72
N PHE A 184 19.04 4.56 25.37
CA PHE A 184 19.71 4.36 24.09
C PHE A 184 21.12 3.85 24.31
N TYR A 185 21.53 2.88 23.51
CA TYR A 185 22.79 2.16 23.65
C TYR A 185 23.59 2.23 22.35
N ASP A 186 24.92 2.13 22.46
CA ASP A 186 25.80 1.97 21.31
C ASP A 186 25.87 0.49 20.84
N LYS A 187 26.59 0.24 19.73
CA LYS A 187 26.76 -1.12 19.17
C LYS A 187 27.57 -2.07 20.08
N ASN A 188 28.19 -1.58 21.13
CA ASN A 188 28.91 -2.37 22.15
C ASN A 188 28.04 -2.64 23.37
N GLY A 189 26.83 -2.09 23.43
CA GLY A 189 25.89 -2.24 24.55
C GLY A 189 26.09 -1.22 25.67
N ASN A 190 26.90 -0.19 25.48
CA ASN A 190 27.07 0.86 26.47
C ASN A 190 25.92 1.85 26.39
N LEU A 191 25.36 2.24 27.52
CA LEU A 191 24.35 3.29 27.62
C LEU A 191 24.96 4.64 27.16
N THR A 192 24.34 5.25 26.15
CA THR A 192 24.79 6.53 25.56
C THR A 192 23.94 7.71 26.00
N THR A 193 22.63 7.51 26.13
CA THR A 193 21.66 8.56 26.41
C THR A 193 20.46 8.00 27.14
N THR A 194 19.89 8.81 28.04
CA THR A 194 18.56 8.59 28.61
C THR A 194 17.72 9.83 28.35
N ASN A 195 16.54 9.66 27.76
CA ASN A 195 15.57 10.73 27.54
C ASN A 195 14.32 10.46 28.38
N TYR A 196 13.67 11.52 28.84
CA TYR A 196 12.39 11.44 29.50
C TYR A 196 11.31 12.09 28.63
N PHE A 197 10.28 11.35 28.29
CA PHE A 197 9.11 11.83 27.57
C PHE A 197 7.97 12.05 28.56
N SER A 198 7.55 13.31 28.74
CA SER A 198 6.34 13.61 29.50
C SER A 198 5.12 13.18 28.66
N SER A 199 4.21 12.41 29.25
CA SER A 199 2.89 12.20 28.69
C SER A 199 2.21 13.57 28.61
N ASN A 200 1.90 14.03 27.39
CA ASN A 200 1.05 15.19 27.21
C ASN A 200 -0.38 14.83 27.67
N TYR A 201 -0.79 15.40 28.81
CA TYR A 201 -2.18 15.44 29.22
C TYR A 201 -2.93 16.51 28.43
#